data_09c0e52120aad28af15841124f8abf48
#
_entry.id   09c0e52120aad28af15841124f8abf48
#
_cell.length_a   1.000
_cell.length_b   1.000
_cell.length_c   1.000
_cell.angle_alpha   90.00
_cell.angle_beta   90.00
_cell.angle_gamma   90.00
#
_symmetry.space_group_name_H-M   'P 1'
#
loop_
_entity.id
_entity.type
_entity.pdbx_description
1 polymer ?
#
loop_
_entity_poly.entity_id
_entity_poly.type
_entity_poly.pdbx_seq_one_letter_code
_entity_poly.pdbx_strand_id
1 'polypeptide(L)'
;MGTSLTGREILVGLKKAVAWRTAVACGAGDGILVLSETFKQTLEHLDDDSAGLPFIQRTDPGKTEASGGMEMYMRYEGLDLLLALIMGTAGVPSTPNVLYTTLRANTYSMDTDPAGLFATLAMLKKSDKVFEYPSVKFNQFSLTGEMNAPLKLSVEGIANLLELASAMNTAATMANITYPDKGNRIIFNKDAYFRINDEDDDALDSADNIYPAGFSLSFNRPVDADLLAGHGDVDEPIGSGFPELELTLNFPRYNDANDAFFTDWEAFTRKKMEIYFKGGVIEGAYYYEFKLSFPNLKAIDPDAAISGPGAIPVSLSFKVLGNDTAPTGMTGITAPFQVDAQNTLPTDPLA
;
A
#
# COMPACT_ATOMS: atom_id res chain seq x y z
N MET A 1 29.07 23.29 -8.90
CA MET A 1 28.56 22.02 -9.45
C MET A 1 28.00 21.22 -8.28
N GLY A 2 26.72 20.84 -8.33
CA GLY A 2 26.13 20.00 -7.28
C GLY A 2 26.75 18.61 -7.30
N THR A 3 27.00 18.04 -6.11
CA THR A 3 27.54 16.70 -5.95
C THR A 3 26.46 15.67 -6.29
N SER A 4 26.79 14.62 -7.01
CA SER A 4 25.87 13.48 -7.20
C SER A 4 25.67 12.77 -5.87
N LEU A 5 24.40 12.41 -5.58
CA LEU A 5 24.06 11.58 -4.44
C LEU A 5 24.10 10.10 -4.83
N THR A 6 24.41 9.26 -3.86
CA THR A 6 24.23 7.81 -3.99
C THR A 6 22.80 7.44 -3.53
N GLY A 7 22.28 6.28 -3.90
CA GLY A 7 20.95 5.82 -3.47
C GLY A 7 20.75 5.78 -1.95
N ARG A 8 21.83 5.80 -1.15
CA ARG A 8 21.78 5.86 0.32
C ARG A 8 21.57 7.28 0.86
N GLU A 9 21.79 8.30 0.05
CA GLU A 9 21.77 9.71 0.42
C GLU A 9 20.49 10.42 -0.09
N ILE A 10 19.67 9.73 -0.89
CA ILE A 10 18.40 10.28 -1.34
C ILE A 10 17.47 10.47 -0.15
N LEU A 11 16.72 11.58 -0.21
CA LEU A 11 15.66 11.87 0.75
C LEU A 11 14.33 11.81 0.02
N VAL A 12 13.37 11.09 0.60
CA VAL A 12 12.01 10.98 0.06
C VAL A 12 11.05 11.47 1.10
N GLY A 13 10.20 12.43 0.73
CA GLY A 13 9.13 12.98 1.55
C GLY A 13 7.79 12.78 0.91
N LEU A 14 6.80 12.41 1.70
CA LEU A 14 5.40 12.30 1.32
C LEU A 14 4.55 13.09 2.28
N LYS A 15 3.71 13.98 1.76
CA LYS A 15 2.80 14.79 2.56
C LYS A 15 1.45 14.92 1.88
N LYS A 16 0.35 14.79 2.66
CA LYS A 16 -1.00 15.00 2.14
C LYS A 16 -1.10 16.37 1.47
N ALA A 17 -1.58 16.41 0.25
CA ALA A 17 -1.89 17.63 -0.46
C ALA A 17 -3.37 18.01 -0.27
N VAL A 18 -3.67 19.31 -0.34
CA VAL A 18 -5.01 19.86 -0.08
C VAL A 18 -5.78 20.06 -1.39
N ALA A 19 -5.10 20.36 -2.47
CA ALA A 19 -5.69 20.54 -3.78
C ALA A 19 -4.83 19.86 -4.85
N TRP A 20 -5.49 19.24 -5.82
CA TRP A 20 -4.81 18.65 -6.96
C TRP A 20 -3.97 19.69 -7.69
N ARG A 21 -2.79 19.32 -8.16
CA ARG A 21 -1.78 20.20 -8.79
C ARG A 21 -1.10 21.20 -7.84
N THR A 22 -1.37 21.13 -6.53
CA THR A 22 -0.78 22.07 -5.58
C THR A 22 0.15 21.35 -4.64
N ALA A 23 1.45 21.63 -4.75
CA ALA A 23 2.45 21.04 -3.89
C ALA A 23 2.36 21.56 -2.45
N VAL A 24 2.69 20.70 -1.50
CA VAL A 24 2.84 21.04 -0.08
C VAL A 24 4.29 20.78 0.33
N ALA A 25 4.84 21.66 1.17
CA ALA A 25 6.21 21.52 1.65
C ALA A 25 6.35 20.33 2.61
N CYS A 26 7.20 19.37 2.28
CA CYS A 26 7.58 18.28 3.17
C CYS A 26 8.55 18.78 4.25
N GLY A 27 8.48 18.20 5.44
CA GLY A 27 9.28 18.61 6.59
C GLY A 27 9.57 17.47 7.57
N ALA A 28 9.67 17.82 8.83
CA ALA A 28 9.91 16.84 9.89
C ALA A 28 8.73 15.85 10.00
N GLY A 29 9.03 14.57 10.02
CA GLY A 29 8.04 13.49 10.11
C GLY A 29 7.47 13.03 8.77
N ASP A 30 7.70 13.75 7.67
CA ASP A 30 7.15 13.41 6.36
C ASP A 30 8.06 12.45 5.55
N GLY A 31 9.16 11.99 6.15
CA GLY A 31 10.15 11.13 5.47
C GLY A 31 9.69 9.70 5.34
N ILE A 32 9.87 9.11 4.15
CA ILE A 32 9.63 7.70 3.86
C ILE A 32 10.93 7.01 3.45
N LEU A 33 11.19 5.83 4.03
CA LEU A 33 12.34 4.99 3.67
C LEU A 33 11.96 4.03 2.56
N VAL A 34 12.51 4.23 1.38
CA VAL A 34 12.26 3.42 0.18
C VAL A 34 13.43 2.49 -0.13
N LEU A 35 13.14 1.35 -0.75
CA LEU A 35 14.12 0.43 -1.33
C LEU A 35 14.40 0.81 -2.79
N SER A 36 13.35 1.14 -3.52
CA SER A 36 13.40 1.59 -4.91
C SER A 36 12.24 2.51 -5.23
N GLU A 37 12.38 3.29 -6.30
CA GLU A 37 11.31 4.10 -6.87
C GLU A 37 11.44 4.16 -8.39
N THR A 38 10.31 4.32 -9.08
CA THR A 38 10.23 4.32 -10.55
C THR A 38 9.42 5.48 -11.10
N PHE A 39 9.09 6.48 -10.26
CA PHE A 39 8.32 7.63 -10.71
C PHE A 39 9.02 8.39 -11.84
N LYS A 40 8.31 8.56 -12.93
CA LYS A 40 8.78 9.28 -14.13
C LYS A 40 7.66 10.02 -14.80
N GLN A 41 8.04 11.07 -15.50
CA GLN A 41 7.16 11.76 -16.45
C GLN A 41 7.46 11.29 -17.86
N THR A 42 6.43 11.07 -18.65
CA THR A 42 6.50 10.75 -20.07
C THR A 42 5.82 11.86 -20.84
N LEU A 43 6.51 12.38 -21.83
CA LEU A 43 5.98 13.35 -22.80
C LEU A 43 5.77 12.63 -24.12
N GLU A 44 4.55 12.66 -24.61
CA GLU A 44 4.25 12.15 -25.95
C GLU A 44 4.80 13.08 -27.01
N HIS A 45 5.34 12.51 -28.09
CA HIS A 45 5.82 13.22 -29.25
C HIS A 45 4.91 12.92 -30.45
N LEU A 46 4.33 13.95 -31.03
CA LEU A 46 3.49 13.85 -32.21
C LEU A 46 4.34 14.21 -33.45
N ASP A 47 4.75 13.17 -34.16
CA ASP A 47 5.59 13.33 -35.35
C ASP A 47 4.71 13.64 -36.57
N ASP A 48 5.22 14.54 -37.44
CA ASP A 48 4.60 14.83 -38.75
C ASP A 48 5.04 13.74 -39.75
N ASP A 49 4.18 12.77 -39.98
CA ASP A 49 4.36 11.66 -40.92
C ASP A 49 3.68 11.89 -42.29
N SER A 50 3.42 13.15 -42.65
CA SER A 50 2.76 13.52 -43.88
C SER A 50 3.49 12.99 -45.12
N ALA A 51 2.73 12.44 -46.07
CA ALA A 51 3.30 11.98 -47.34
C ALA A 51 3.91 13.13 -48.15
N GLY A 52 5.09 12.86 -48.73
CA GLY A 52 5.83 13.86 -49.53
C GLY A 52 7.04 14.41 -48.77
N LEU A 53 7.21 14.13 -47.53
CA LEU A 53 8.43 14.43 -46.78
C LEU A 53 9.41 13.24 -46.88
N PRO A 54 10.71 13.48 -47.19
CA PRO A 54 11.71 12.43 -47.26
C PRO A 54 12.12 11.88 -45.89
N PHE A 55 11.88 12.66 -44.83
CA PHE A 55 12.15 12.34 -43.42
C PHE A 55 11.16 13.10 -42.56
N ILE A 56 10.93 12.61 -41.32
CA ILE A 56 10.23 13.38 -40.29
C ILE A 56 11.02 14.66 -40.01
N GLN A 57 10.43 15.81 -40.24
CA GLN A 57 11.06 17.11 -40.07
C GLN A 57 10.57 17.88 -38.86
N ARG A 58 9.44 17.45 -38.28
CA ARG A 58 8.80 18.14 -37.19
C ARG A 58 8.17 17.14 -36.20
N THR A 59 8.31 17.43 -34.92
CA THR A 59 7.59 16.77 -33.85
C THR A 59 6.98 17.85 -32.95
N ASP A 60 5.73 17.67 -32.59
CA ASP A 60 5.01 18.54 -31.67
C ASP A 60 4.83 17.84 -30.32
N PRO A 61 4.75 18.58 -29.19
CA PRO A 61 4.48 17.97 -27.89
C PRO A 61 3.04 17.47 -27.82
N GLY A 62 2.86 16.22 -27.41
CA GLY A 62 1.59 15.60 -27.12
C GLY A 62 1.25 15.70 -25.64
N LYS A 63 0.57 14.69 -25.13
CA LYS A 63 0.17 14.60 -23.72
C LYS A 63 1.36 14.38 -22.77
N THR A 64 1.23 14.91 -21.56
CA THR A 64 2.15 14.66 -20.45
C THR A 64 1.48 13.76 -19.43
N GLU A 65 2.10 12.65 -19.11
CA GLU A 65 1.67 11.72 -18.08
C GLU A 65 2.80 11.48 -17.10
N ALA A 66 2.48 11.37 -15.81
CA ALA A 66 3.44 11.00 -14.79
C ALA A 66 2.89 9.85 -13.95
N SER A 67 3.68 8.81 -13.77
CA SER A 67 3.30 7.65 -12.98
C SER A 67 4.53 6.92 -12.47
N GLY A 68 4.34 6.04 -11.53
CA GLY A 68 5.40 5.19 -11.02
C GLY A 68 5.02 4.53 -9.71
N GLY A 69 6.00 3.86 -9.11
CA GLY A 69 5.81 3.15 -7.86
C GLY A 69 7.01 3.29 -6.93
N MET A 70 6.80 2.81 -5.72
CA MET A 70 7.83 2.73 -4.68
C MET A 70 7.76 1.37 -4.01
N GLU A 71 8.91 0.78 -3.76
CA GLU A 71 9.05 -0.43 -2.92
C GLU A 71 9.68 -0.05 -1.59
N MET A 72 9.16 -0.60 -0.48
CA MET A 72 9.64 -0.32 0.87
C MET A 72 9.41 -1.50 1.80
N TYR A 73 10.12 -1.54 2.93
CA TYR A 73 9.76 -2.45 4.00
C TYR A 73 8.59 -1.90 4.79
N MET A 74 7.60 -2.76 5.06
CA MET A 74 6.51 -2.42 5.96
C MET A 74 7.03 -2.19 7.38
N ARG A 75 6.53 -1.12 8.03
CA ARG A 75 6.91 -0.69 9.38
C ARG A 75 5.68 -0.45 10.22
N TYR A 76 5.84 -0.52 11.54
CA TYR A 76 4.74 -0.21 12.47
C TYR A 76 4.40 1.28 12.50
N GLU A 77 5.33 2.15 12.08
CA GLU A 77 5.17 3.60 12.04
C GLU A 77 5.79 4.20 10.77
N GLY A 78 5.34 5.41 10.43
CA GLY A 78 5.92 6.18 9.31
C GLY A 78 5.34 5.87 7.94
N LEU A 79 4.43 4.92 7.83
CA LEU A 79 3.67 4.60 6.61
C LEU A 79 2.16 4.88 6.78
N ASP A 80 1.77 5.47 7.89
CA ASP A 80 0.37 5.72 8.26
C ASP A 80 -0.35 6.57 7.22
N LEU A 81 0.29 7.66 6.75
CA LEU A 81 -0.26 8.48 5.67
C LEU A 81 -0.41 7.70 4.38
N LEU A 82 0.59 6.90 4.00
CA LEU A 82 0.53 6.10 2.77
C LEU A 82 -0.59 5.06 2.84
N LEU A 83 -0.73 4.38 3.98
CA LEU A 83 -1.83 3.43 4.21
C LEU A 83 -3.18 4.13 4.13
N ALA A 84 -3.33 5.30 4.78
CA ALA A 84 -4.57 6.07 4.75
C ALA A 84 -4.95 6.53 3.34
N LEU A 85 -3.98 6.98 2.54
CA LEU A 85 -4.20 7.38 1.14
C LEU A 85 -4.62 6.20 0.25
N ILE A 86 -4.04 5.04 0.45
CA ILE A 86 -4.37 3.82 -0.29
C ILE A 86 -5.74 3.29 0.11
N MET A 87 -6.00 3.22 1.41
CA MET A 87 -7.26 2.69 1.95
C MET A 87 -8.44 3.64 1.71
N GLY A 88 -8.19 4.94 1.74
CA GLY A 88 -9.22 5.96 1.53
C GLY A 88 -9.82 6.51 2.83
N THR A 89 -9.69 5.81 3.94
CA THR A 89 -10.11 6.29 5.26
C THR A 89 -9.07 5.99 6.32
N ALA A 90 -9.02 6.86 7.33
CA ALA A 90 -8.31 6.61 8.58
C ALA A 90 -9.22 6.97 9.75
N GLY A 91 -9.27 6.13 10.76
CA GLY A 91 -9.91 6.45 12.02
C GLY A 91 -9.09 7.48 12.80
N VAL A 92 -9.76 8.31 13.61
CA VAL A 92 -9.06 9.14 14.57
C VAL A 92 -8.31 8.26 15.56
N PRO A 93 -6.99 8.46 15.77
CA PRO A 93 -6.22 7.64 16.68
C PRO A 93 -6.82 7.65 18.09
N SER A 94 -7.12 6.46 18.60
CA SER A 94 -7.68 6.30 19.95
C SER A 94 -6.60 5.87 20.94
N THR A 95 -6.82 6.16 22.23
CA THR A 95 -5.94 5.67 23.30
C THR A 95 -6.56 4.43 23.92
N PRO A 96 -6.05 3.22 23.67
CA PRO A 96 -6.63 1.98 24.17
C PRO A 96 -6.65 1.92 25.72
N ASN A 97 -5.71 2.62 26.34
CA ASN A 97 -5.64 2.72 27.80
C ASN A 97 -5.20 4.13 28.22
N VAL A 98 -6.05 4.81 28.98
CA VAL A 98 -5.81 6.19 29.45
C VAL A 98 -4.60 6.37 30.37
N LEU A 99 -4.05 5.27 30.91
CA LEU A 99 -2.84 5.31 31.74
C LEU A 99 -1.55 5.45 30.91
N TYR A 100 -1.63 5.21 29.59
CA TYR A 100 -0.47 5.26 28.69
C TYR A 100 -0.60 6.40 27.71
N THR A 101 0.41 7.26 27.70
CA THR A 101 0.35 8.55 26.97
C THR A 101 0.83 8.44 25.53
N THR A 102 1.64 7.44 25.22
CA THR A 102 2.23 7.26 23.88
C THR A 102 1.50 6.24 23.02
N LEU A 103 0.77 5.32 23.65
CA LEU A 103 0.05 4.26 22.95
C LEU A 103 -1.14 4.79 22.15
N ARG A 104 -1.24 4.41 20.88
CA ARG A 104 -2.37 4.73 20.00
C ARG A 104 -2.83 3.49 19.22
N ALA A 105 -4.12 3.41 19.00
CA ALA A 105 -4.73 2.47 18.07
C ALA A 105 -5.30 3.23 16.88
N ASN A 106 -4.93 2.80 15.70
CA ASN A 106 -5.30 3.38 14.41
C ASN A 106 -6.01 2.32 13.57
N THR A 107 -7.07 2.72 12.89
CA THR A 107 -7.83 1.85 11.98
C THR A 107 -7.89 2.48 10.61
N TYR A 108 -7.55 1.71 9.59
CA TYR A 108 -7.63 2.09 8.18
C TYR A 108 -8.62 1.15 7.50
N SER A 109 -9.72 1.71 7.02
CA SER A 109 -10.74 0.96 6.30
C SER A 109 -10.74 1.34 4.83
N MET A 110 -11.05 0.36 3.98
CA MET A 110 -11.10 0.59 2.55
C MET A 110 -12.34 1.40 2.17
N ASP A 111 -12.13 2.52 1.47
CA ASP A 111 -13.18 3.30 0.82
C ASP A 111 -13.31 2.89 -0.65
N THR A 112 -14.51 3.03 -1.19
CA THR A 112 -14.82 2.72 -2.59
C THR A 112 -14.24 3.75 -3.55
N ASP A 113 -14.29 5.05 -3.17
CA ASP A 113 -13.79 6.15 -4.00
C ASP A 113 -13.13 7.24 -3.12
N PRO A 114 -11.83 7.17 -2.90
CA PRO A 114 -11.10 8.18 -2.12
C PRO A 114 -10.86 9.45 -2.94
N ALA A 115 -11.92 10.15 -3.32
CA ALA A 115 -11.83 11.44 -3.98
C ALA A 115 -11.18 12.49 -3.06
N GLY A 116 -10.31 13.34 -3.60
CA GLY A 116 -9.59 14.36 -2.83
C GLY A 116 -8.44 13.82 -1.97
N LEU A 117 -8.11 12.53 -2.05
CA LEU A 117 -7.00 11.91 -1.33
C LEU A 117 -5.79 11.70 -2.24
N PHE A 118 -4.84 12.58 -2.12
CA PHE A 118 -3.58 12.56 -2.84
C PHE A 118 -2.48 13.23 -2.03
N ALA A 119 -1.24 13.05 -2.41
CA ALA A 119 -0.10 13.57 -1.67
C ALA A 119 0.94 14.21 -2.59
N THR A 120 1.68 15.18 -2.07
CA THR A 120 2.93 15.66 -2.67
C THR A 120 4.03 14.65 -2.38
N LEU A 121 4.70 14.19 -3.42
CA LEU A 121 5.88 13.34 -3.34
C LEU A 121 7.10 14.14 -3.77
N ALA A 122 8.07 14.31 -2.88
CA ALA A 122 9.29 15.05 -3.14
C ALA A 122 10.51 14.16 -2.91
N MET A 123 11.44 14.15 -3.86
CA MET A 123 12.64 13.30 -3.83
C MET A 123 13.88 14.12 -4.14
N LEU A 124 14.79 14.22 -3.18
CA LEU A 124 16.09 14.83 -3.40
C LEU A 124 17.04 13.79 -4.04
N LYS A 125 17.16 13.81 -5.36
CA LYS A 125 18.00 12.88 -6.14
C LYS A 125 19.41 13.39 -6.43
N LYS A 126 19.64 14.68 -6.23
CA LYS A 126 20.94 15.36 -6.36
C LYS A 126 21.01 16.46 -5.31
N SER A 127 22.20 16.84 -4.85
CA SER A 127 22.39 17.79 -3.76
C SER A 127 21.66 19.14 -3.91
N ASP A 128 21.27 19.51 -5.13
CA ASP A 128 20.58 20.74 -5.48
C ASP A 128 19.33 20.52 -6.35
N LYS A 129 18.88 19.29 -6.55
CA LYS A 129 17.74 18.95 -7.41
C LYS A 129 16.73 18.05 -6.70
N VAL A 130 15.56 18.61 -6.49
CA VAL A 130 14.37 17.90 -6.02
C VAL A 130 13.52 17.54 -7.22
N PHE A 131 13.09 16.29 -7.26
CA PHE A 131 12.06 15.79 -8.17
C PHE A 131 10.76 15.82 -7.39
N GLU A 132 9.89 16.77 -7.69
CA GLU A 132 8.63 16.96 -7.03
C GLU A 132 7.48 16.54 -7.93
N TYR A 133 6.58 15.74 -7.38
CA TYR A 133 5.28 15.46 -7.95
C TYR A 133 4.25 16.15 -7.04
N PRO A 134 3.68 17.28 -7.45
CA PRO A 134 2.77 18.07 -6.61
C PRO A 134 1.59 17.28 -6.08
N SER A 135 1.08 16.36 -6.90
CA SER A 135 -0.03 15.49 -6.51
C SER A 135 0.17 14.09 -7.08
N VAL A 136 0.14 13.09 -6.20
CA VAL A 136 0.19 11.67 -6.52
C VAL A 136 -1.01 10.99 -5.88
N LYS A 137 -1.80 10.26 -6.67
CA LYS A 137 -2.88 9.40 -6.21
C LYS A 137 -2.46 7.94 -6.33
N PHE A 138 -2.40 7.24 -5.19
CA PHE A 138 -2.03 5.83 -5.17
C PHE A 138 -3.25 4.98 -5.47
N ASN A 139 -3.12 4.06 -6.41
CA ASN A 139 -4.22 3.21 -6.87
C ASN A 139 -3.92 1.72 -6.82
N GLN A 140 -2.67 1.33 -6.62
CA GLN A 140 -2.30 -0.08 -6.50
C GLN A 140 -1.33 -0.27 -5.34
N PHE A 141 -1.43 -1.42 -4.67
CA PHE A 141 -0.39 -1.89 -3.77
C PHE A 141 -0.27 -3.41 -3.79
N SER A 142 0.89 -3.88 -3.38
CA SER A 142 1.16 -5.28 -3.10
C SER A 142 1.92 -5.38 -1.77
N LEU A 143 1.40 -6.21 -0.85
CA LEU A 143 2.04 -6.53 0.42
C LEU A 143 2.44 -7.98 0.40
N THR A 144 3.74 -8.25 0.51
CA THR A 144 4.27 -9.62 0.47
C THR A 144 5.06 -9.93 1.74
N GLY A 145 4.94 -11.17 2.18
CA GLY A 145 5.68 -11.69 3.33
C GLY A 145 6.15 -13.11 3.13
N GLU A 146 7.37 -13.36 3.54
CA GLU A 146 7.97 -14.69 3.62
C GLU A 146 8.47 -14.91 5.04
N MET A 147 8.42 -16.17 5.50
CA MET A 147 8.83 -16.52 6.86
C MET A 147 10.27 -16.10 7.14
N ASN A 148 10.51 -15.47 8.29
CA ASN A 148 11.78 -14.89 8.75
C ASN A 148 12.31 -13.72 7.90
N ALA A 149 11.46 -13.07 7.12
CA ALA A 149 11.81 -11.89 6.35
C ALA A 149 10.94 -10.67 6.73
N PRO A 150 11.42 -9.44 6.52
CA PRO A 150 10.58 -8.26 6.63
C PRO A 150 9.49 -8.25 5.56
N LEU A 151 8.30 -7.80 5.92
CA LEU A 151 7.25 -7.56 4.94
C LEU A 151 7.68 -6.48 3.95
N LYS A 152 7.34 -6.67 2.69
CA LYS A 152 7.57 -5.69 1.62
C LYS A 152 6.24 -5.13 1.15
N LEU A 153 6.21 -3.80 1.06
CA LEU A 153 5.10 -3.06 0.48
C LEU A 153 5.59 -2.42 -0.83
N SER A 154 4.91 -2.70 -1.91
CA SER A 154 5.04 -2.00 -3.19
C SER A 154 3.78 -1.22 -3.45
N VAL A 155 3.91 0.03 -3.88
CA VAL A 155 2.77 0.90 -4.20
C VAL A 155 2.98 1.53 -5.56
N GLU A 156 1.90 1.72 -6.30
CA GLU A 156 1.90 2.42 -7.57
C GLU A 156 0.89 3.56 -7.56
N GLY A 157 1.16 4.60 -8.34
CA GLY A 157 0.28 5.76 -8.40
C GLY A 157 0.45 6.57 -9.67
N ILE A 158 -0.54 7.41 -9.93
CA ILE A 158 -0.58 8.38 -11.01
C ILE A 158 -0.34 9.75 -10.41
N ALA A 159 0.57 10.51 -11.03
CA ALA A 159 0.90 11.87 -10.65
C ALA A 159 0.43 12.85 -11.71
N ASN A 160 0.24 14.11 -11.32
CA ASN A 160 -0.11 15.15 -12.29
C ASN A 160 1.06 15.47 -13.24
N LEU A 161 2.20 15.87 -12.71
CA LEU A 161 3.40 16.21 -13.49
C LEU A 161 4.66 16.13 -12.61
N LEU A 162 5.84 16.26 -13.22
CA LEU A 162 7.13 16.40 -12.53
C LEU A 162 7.58 17.86 -12.54
N GLU A 163 7.82 18.43 -11.38
CA GLU A 163 8.47 19.73 -11.20
C GLU A 163 9.91 19.59 -10.74
N LEU A 164 10.83 20.24 -11.46
CA LEU A 164 12.28 20.21 -11.16
C LEU A 164 12.78 21.53 -10.52
N ALA A 165 11.93 22.53 -10.43
CA ALA A 165 12.25 23.87 -9.93
C ALA A 165 11.17 24.40 -8.98
N SER A 166 10.56 23.49 -8.19
CA SER A 166 9.56 23.87 -7.21
C SER A 166 10.11 24.84 -6.18
N ALA A 167 9.27 25.82 -5.82
CA ALA A 167 9.55 26.74 -4.72
C ALA A 167 9.17 26.11 -3.36
N MET A 168 8.36 25.06 -3.34
CA MET A 168 7.84 24.43 -2.12
C MET A 168 8.85 23.42 -1.53
N ASN A 169 9.34 22.49 -2.33
CA ASN A 169 10.30 21.48 -1.90
C ASN A 169 11.68 21.72 -2.53
N THR A 170 12.49 22.50 -1.83
CA THR A 170 13.88 22.80 -2.20
C THR A 170 14.84 21.84 -1.52
N ALA A 171 16.10 21.80 -1.94
CA ALA A 171 17.12 21.02 -1.23
C ALA A 171 17.23 21.42 0.25
N ALA A 172 16.98 22.68 0.59
CA ALA A 172 17.01 23.18 1.97
C ALA A 172 15.80 22.67 2.79
N THR A 173 14.60 22.60 2.20
CA THR A 173 13.43 22.02 2.89
C THR A 173 13.60 20.54 3.08
N MET A 174 14.08 19.81 2.05
CA MET A 174 14.34 18.37 2.11
C MET A 174 15.39 17.99 3.15
N ALA A 175 16.38 18.85 3.41
CA ALA A 175 17.37 18.62 4.46
C ALA A 175 16.79 18.56 5.89
N ASN A 176 15.58 19.07 6.08
CA ASN A 176 14.88 19.04 7.37
C ASN A 176 13.96 17.80 7.53
N ILE A 177 13.88 16.95 6.51
CA ILE A 177 13.08 15.72 6.59
C ILE A 177 13.61 14.81 7.69
N THR A 178 12.71 14.34 8.54
CA THR A 178 12.97 13.29 9.50
C THR A 178 12.02 12.12 9.26
N TYR A 179 12.46 10.95 9.68
CA TYR A 179 11.72 9.71 9.51
C TYR A 179 11.08 9.32 10.84
N PRO A 180 9.75 9.11 10.90
CA PRO A 180 9.06 8.70 12.14
C PRO A 180 9.63 7.42 12.73
N ASP A 181 9.92 6.43 11.88
CA ASP A 181 10.52 5.18 12.29
C ASP A 181 11.64 4.76 11.34
N LYS A 182 12.81 4.43 11.92
CA LYS A 182 13.96 3.87 11.18
C LYS A 182 14.18 2.38 11.46
N GLY A 183 13.58 1.82 12.51
CA GLY A 183 13.94 0.52 13.07
C GLY A 183 12.86 -0.55 13.03
N ASN A 184 11.63 -0.22 13.35
CA ASN A 184 10.56 -1.19 13.65
C ASN A 184 9.91 -1.77 12.39
N ARG A 185 10.67 -2.53 11.60
CA ARG A 185 10.14 -3.28 10.47
C ARG A 185 9.22 -4.40 10.96
N ILE A 186 8.12 -4.62 10.25
CA ILE A 186 7.26 -5.77 10.49
C ILE A 186 7.94 -7.00 9.93
N ILE A 187 8.21 -7.98 10.77
CA ILE A 187 8.87 -9.23 10.41
C ILE A 187 7.88 -10.37 10.53
N PHE A 188 7.73 -11.13 9.46
CA PHE A 188 6.97 -12.38 9.49
C PHE A 188 7.79 -13.44 10.22
N ASN A 189 7.47 -13.68 11.48
CA ASN A 189 8.18 -14.58 12.37
C ASN A 189 7.19 -15.41 13.22
N LYS A 190 7.70 -16.08 14.24
CA LYS A 190 6.92 -16.94 15.16
C LYS A 190 5.80 -16.21 15.93
N ASP A 191 5.85 -14.88 16.03
CA ASP A 191 4.87 -14.08 16.78
C ASP A 191 3.73 -13.59 15.86
N ALA A 192 3.78 -13.95 14.56
CA ALA A 192 2.68 -13.78 13.63
C ALA A 192 1.70 -14.95 13.73
N TYR A 193 0.41 -14.65 13.54
CA TYR A 193 -0.58 -15.70 13.34
C TYR A 193 -1.48 -15.40 12.13
N PHE A 194 -1.99 -16.48 11.55
CA PHE A 194 -2.96 -16.49 10.48
C PHE A 194 -4.12 -17.35 10.95
N ARG A 195 -5.32 -16.77 11.03
CA ARG A 195 -6.54 -17.45 11.47
C ARG A 195 -7.57 -17.36 10.36
N ILE A 196 -8.19 -18.47 10.04
CA ILE A 196 -9.22 -18.57 9.01
C ILE A 196 -10.31 -19.53 9.46
N ASN A 197 -11.57 -19.12 9.28
CA ASN A 197 -12.75 -19.95 9.55
C ASN A 197 -13.86 -19.61 8.55
N ASP A 198 -14.97 -20.34 8.61
CA ASP A 198 -16.15 -20.00 7.83
C ASP A 198 -16.71 -18.64 8.25
N GLU A 199 -17.30 -17.91 7.31
CA GLU A 199 -17.78 -16.55 7.55
C GLU A 199 -18.86 -16.52 8.65
N ASP A 200 -19.75 -17.52 8.68
CA ASP A 200 -20.90 -17.65 9.58
C ASP A 200 -20.59 -18.33 10.92
N ASP A 201 -19.37 -18.85 11.08
CA ASP A 201 -18.92 -19.47 12.33
C ASP A 201 -18.62 -18.45 13.45
N ASP A 202 -18.24 -18.97 14.62
CA ASP A 202 -17.83 -18.21 15.80
C ASP A 202 -16.62 -17.28 15.50
N ALA A 203 -16.32 -16.39 16.46
CA ALA A 203 -15.16 -15.50 16.35
C ALA A 203 -13.85 -16.30 16.23
N LEU A 204 -12.93 -15.80 15.39
CA LEU A 204 -11.63 -16.43 15.15
C LEU A 204 -10.83 -16.58 16.46
N ASP A 205 -10.35 -17.77 16.71
CA ASP A 205 -9.55 -18.08 17.90
C ASP A 205 -8.28 -18.89 17.56
N SER A 206 -7.64 -19.47 18.56
CA SER A 206 -6.40 -20.23 18.37
C SER A 206 -6.61 -21.61 17.70
N ALA A 207 -7.84 -22.12 17.63
CA ALA A 207 -8.15 -23.37 16.93
C ALA A 207 -8.15 -23.15 15.40
N ASP A 208 -8.40 -21.93 14.94
CA ASP A 208 -8.46 -21.54 13.53
C ASP A 208 -7.09 -21.22 12.92
N ASN A 209 -6.01 -21.45 13.68
CA ASN A 209 -4.66 -21.12 13.22
C ASN A 209 -4.24 -21.98 12.01
N ILE A 210 -3.77 -21.31 10.98
CA ILE A 210 -3.08 -21.91 9.85
C ILE A 210 -1.62 -21.43 9.77
N TYR A 211 -0.76 -22.16 9.09
CA TYR A 211 0.68 -21.92 9.11
C TYR A 211 1.28 -21.82 7.68
N PRO A 212 0.97 -20.74 6.93
CA PRO A 212 1.60 -20.50 5.64
C PRO A 212 3.07 -20.13 5.81
N ALA A 213 3.90 -20.46 4.82
CA ALA A 213 5.29 -20.03 4.76
C ALA A 213 5.47 -18.66 4.09
N GLY A 214 4.45 -18.18 3.38
CA GLY A 214 4.41 -16.88 2.75
C GLY A 214 3.00 -16.47 2.38
N PHE A 215 2.82 -15.19 2.13
CA PHE A 215 1.57 -14.63 1.64
C PHE A 215 1.83 -13.45 0.68
N SER A 216 0.87 -13.16 -0.15
CA SER A 216 0.82 -11.97 -1.00
C SER A 216 -0.60 -11.43 -1.00
N LEU A 217 -0.75 -10.15 -0.65
CA LEU A 217 -1.99 -9.39 -0.80
C LEU A 217 -1.79 -8.38 -1.91
N SER A 218 -2.57 -8.46 -2.98
CA SER A 218 -2.57 -7.49 -4.07
C SER A 218 -3.88 -6.71 -4.08
N PHE A 219 -3.77 -5.43 -4.39
CA PHE A 219 -4.86 -4.51 -4.52
C PHE A 219 -4.69 -3.67 -5.78
N ASN A 220 -5.74 -3.59 -6.57
CA ASN A 220 -5.81 -2.71 -7.72
C ASN A 220 -7.14 -1.96 -7.71
N ARG A 221 -7.08 -0.63 -7.71
CA ARG A 221 -8.23 0.25 -7.91
C ARG A 221 -8.12 0.82 -9.32
N PRO A 222 -8.96 0.37 -10.26
CA PRO A 222 -8.99 0.96 -11.60
C PRO A 222 -9.35 2.45 -11.49
N VAL A 223 -8.56 3.30 -12.13
CA VAL A 223 -8.79 4.75 -12.18
C VAL A 223 -8.58 5.26 -13.60
N ASP A 224 -9.40 6.22 -14.00
CA ASP A 224 -9.23 6.94 -15.25
C ASP A 224 -8.58 8.30 -14.97
N ALA A 225 -7.60 8.63 -15.78
CA ALA A 225 -6.84 9.87 -15.69
C ALA A 225 -7.12 10.72 -16.94
N ASP A 226 -7.98 11.71 -16.77
CA ASP A 226 -8.43 12.55 -17.87
C ASP A 226 -7.44 13.65 -18.21
N LEU A 227 -7.31 13.93 -19.51
CA LEU A 227 -6.58 15.07 -20.05
C LEU A 227 -7.59 16.07 -20.60
N LEU A 228 -7.65 17.23 -19.99
CA LEU A 228 -8.63 18.27 -20.35
C LEU A 228 -7.99 19.34 -21.24
N ALA A 229 -8.79 19.85 -22.20
CA ALA A 229 -8.35 20.93 -23.06
C ALA A 229 -7.97 22.19 -22.23
N GLY A 230 -6.78 22.74 -22.49
CA GLY A 230 -6.25 23.88 -21.75
C GLY A 230 -5.39 23.51 -20.54
N HIS A 231 -5.30 22.23 -20.17
CA HIS A 231 -4.40 21.69 -19.17
C HIS A 231 -3.34 20.82 -19.86
N GLY A 232 -2.08 20.98 -19.50
CA GLY A 232 -0.97 20.21 -20.05
C GLY A 232 -0.67 18.93 -19.29
N ASP A 233 -1.38 18.68 -18.20
CA ASP A 233 -1.19 17.59 -17.24
C ASP A 233 -2.51 16.88 -16.92
N VAL A 234 -2.40 15.71 -16.30
CA VAL A 234 -3.53 14.86 -15.91
C VAL A 234 -4.35 15.51 -14.81
N ASP A 235 -5.68 15.44 -14.93
CA ASP A 235 -6.60 15.83 -13.84
C ASP A 235 -6.65 14.77 -12.74
N GLU A 236 -7.30 15.06 -11.59
CA GLU A 236 -7.36 14.09 -10.51
C GLU A 236 -7.97 12.77 -11.01
N PRO A 237 -7.24 11.64 -10.93
CA PRO A 237 -7.78 10.37 -11.36
C PRO A 237 -8.99 9.96 -10.51
N ILE A 238 -10.06 9.52 -11.18
CA ILE A 238 -11.31 9.05 -10.56
C ILE A 238 -11.46 7.55 -10.73
N GLY A 239 -12.19 6.90 -9.80
CA GLY A 239 -12.47 5.47 -9.89
C GLY A 239 -13.27 5.13 -11.15
N SER A 240 -12.79 4.14 -11.94
CA SER A 240 -13.42 3.68 -13.19
C SER A 240 -13.98 2.28 -13.11
N GLY A 241 -13.80 1.59 -11.96
CA GLY A 241 -14.27 0.22 -11.77
C GLY A 241 -14.25 -0.21 -10.31
N PHE A 242 -14.70 -1.44 -10.08
CA PHE A 242 -14.59 -2.03 -8.75
C PHE A 242 -13.15 -2.33 -8.39
N PRO A 243 -12.73 -2.03 -7.15
CA PRO A 243 -11.44 -2.47 -6.66
C PRO A 243 -11.31 -3.99 -6.66
N GLU A 244 -10.16 -4.47 -7.08
CA GLU A 244 -9.81 -5.89 -7.09
C GLU A 244 -8.80 -6.18 -5.99
N LEU A 245 -9.12 -7.16 -5.15
CA LEU A 245 -8.22 -7.63 -4.09
C LEU A 245 -8.08 -9.14 -4.18
N GLU A 246 -6.85 -9.58 -4.09
CA GLU A 246 -6.50 -11.00 -4.05
C GLU A 246 -5.50 -11.26 -2.93
N LEU A 247 -5.78 -12.29 -2.15
CA LEU A 247 -4.90 -12.79 -1.10
C LEU A 247 -4.43 -14.20 -1.49
N THR A 248 -3.13 -14.38 -1.61
CA THR A 248 -2.53 -15.70 -1.86
C THR A 248 -1.75 -16.15 -0.63
N LEU A 249 -1.96 -17.40 -0.22
CA LEU A 249 -1.24 -18.07 0.85
C LEU A 249 -0.42 -19.22 0.29
N ASN A 250 0.85 -19.30 0.66
CA ASN A 250 1.78 -20.31 0.20
C ASN A 250 2.14 -21.29 1.33
N PHE A 251 1.87 -22.57 1.11
CA PHE A 251 2.22 -23.65 2.03
C PHE A 251 3.32 -24.52 1.41
N PRO A 252 4.35 -24.90 2.18
CA PRO A 252 5.46 -25.66 1.65
C PRO A 252 5.11 -27.13 1.36
N ARG A 253 3.96 -27.61 1.88
CA ARG A 253 3.53 -29.01 1.75
C ARG A 253 2.01 -29.13 1.71
N TYR A 254 1.53 -29.99 0.82
CA TYR A 254 0.16 -30.48 0.84
C TYR A 254 -0.03 -31.47 2.00
N ASN A 255 -1.06 -31.29 2.80
CA ASN A 255 -1.41 -32.12 3.94
C ASN A 255 -2.89 -31.97 4.31
N ASP A 256 -3.37 -32.75 5.29
CA ASP A 256 -4.77 -32.75 5.72
C ASP A 256 -5.27 -31.36 6.18
N ALA A 257 -4.39 -30.49 6.69
CA ALA A 257 -4.78 -29.18 7.19
C ALA A 257 -5.10 -28.18 6.05
N ASN A 258 -4.54 -28.39 4.87
CA ASN A 258 -4.81 -27.52 3.70
C ASN A 258 -5.62 -28.22 2.59
N ASP A 259 -5.93 -29.52 2.76
CA ASP A 259 -6.81 -30.25 1.86
C ASP A 259 -8.26 -29.73 1.90
N ALA A 260 -8.73 -29.33 3.08
CA ALA A 260 -10.08 -28.81 3.27
C ALA A 260 -10.39 -27.60 2.36
N PHE A 261 -9.40 -26.78 2.03
CA PHE A 261 -9.60 -25.61 1.16
C PHE A 261 -10.00 -25.97 -0.28
N PHE A 262 -9.66 -27.15 -0.77
CA PHE A 262 -10.12 -27.65 -2.07
C PHE A 262 -11.62 -27.98 -2.03
N THR A 263 -12.08 -28.58 -0.94
CA THR A 263 -13.51 -28.85 -0.70
C THR A 263 -14.30 -27.54 -0.54
N ASP A 264 -13.76 -26.58 0.21
CA ASP A 264 -14.35 -25.26 0.39
C ASP A 264 -14.47 -24.48 -0.92
N TRP A 265 -13.45 -24.61 -1.79
CA TRP A 265 -13.47 -24.03 -3.13
C TRP A 265 -14.60 -24.62 -4.00
N GLU A 266 -14.73 -25.96 -4.03
CA GLU A 266 -15.81 -26.66 -4.76
C GLU A 266 -17.20 -26.30 -4.21
N ALA A 267 -17.33 -26.21 -2.88
CA ALA A 267 -18.57 -25.85 -2.21
C ALA A 267 -18.89 -24.36 -2.26
N PHE A 268 -17.99 -23.52 -2.75
CA PHE A 268 -18.11 -22.08 -2.73
C PHE A 268 -18.25 -21.48 -1.31
N THR A 269 -17.67 -22.13 -0.32
CA THR A 269 -17.70 -21.66 1.07
C THR A 269 -17.05 -20.30 1.21
N ARG A 270 -17.67 -19.40 1.98
CA ARG A 270 -17.10 -18.10 2.33
C ARG A 270 -16.30 -18.25 3.60
N LYS A 271 -15.16 -17.58 3.65
CA LYS A 271 -14.27 -17.59 4.82
C LYS A 271 -14.07 -16.17 5.34
N LYS A 272 -13.75 -16.05 6.62
CA LYS A 272 -13.19 -14.85 7.23
C LYS A 272 -11.79 -15.13 7.74
N MET A 273 -10.92 -14.11 7.74
CA MET A 273 -9.52 -14.31 8.10
C MET A 273 -8.93 -13.11 8.84
N GLU A 274 -8.02 -13.40 9.75
CA GLU A 274 -7.13 -12.42 10.36
C GLU A 274 -5.67 -12.80 10.15
N ILE A 275 -4.85 -11.80 9.78
CA ILE A 275 -3.40 -11.90 9.75
C ILE A 275 -2.87 -10.89 10.76
N TYR A 276 -2.03 -11.33 11.68
CA TYR A 276 -1.55 -10.51 12.78
C TYR A 276 -0.04 -10.59 12.92
N PHE A 277 0.58 -9.42 13.11
CA PHE A 277 2.00 -9.28 13.37
C PHE A 277 2.21 -8.50 14.66
N LYS A 278 3.10 -9.01 15.50
CA LYS A 278 3.45 -8.42 16.78
C LYS A 278 4.89 -7.93 16.78
N GLY A 279 5.07 -6.68 17.20
CA GLY A 279 6.38 -6.04 17.34
C GLY A 279 6.87 -5.95 18.78
N GLY A 280 7.77 -5.01 19.02
CA GLY A 280 8.30 -4.69 20.34
C GLY A 280 7.27 -4.05 21.26
N VAL A 281 7.63 -3.88 22.53
CA VAL A 281 6.79 -3.19 23.52
C VAL A 281 6.79 -1.68 23.23
N ILE A 282 5.61 -1.06 23.24
CA ILE A 282 5.44 0.38 23.23
C ILE A 282 5.49 0.91 24.67
N GLU A 283 4.53 0.48 25.50
CA GLU A 283 4.38 0.94 26.88
C GLU A 283 3.64 -0.10 27.71
N GLY A 284 4.17 -0.47 28.88
CA GLY A 284 3.57 -1.46 29.76
C GLY A 284 3.46 -2.84 29.14
N ALA A 285 2.25 -3.36 28.98
CA ALA A 285 1.96 -4.65 28.36
C ALA A 285 1.52 -4.51 26.88
N TYR A 286 1.58 -3.34 26.32
CA TYR A 286 1.16 -3.05 24.95
C TYR A 286 2.33 -3.09 23.98
N TYR A 287 2.10 -3.67 22.82
CA TYR A 287 3.09 -3.91 21.79
C TYR A 287 2.75 -3.13 20.53
N TYR A 288 3.73 -2.93 19.65
CA TYR A 288 3.43 -2.61 18.27
C TYR A 288 2.68 -3.77 17.62
N GLU A 289 1.57 -3.47 16.97
CA GLU A 289 0.71 -4.46 16.35
C GLU A 289 0.30 -4.00 14.95
N PHE A 290 0.17 -4.95 14.06
CA PHE A 290 -0.34 -4.75 12.72
C PHE A 290 -1.23 -5.93 12.36
N LYS A 291 -2.51 -5.67 12.20
CA LYS A 291 -3.53 -6.68 11.94
C LYS A 291 -4.27 -6.36 10.65
N LEU A 292 -4.41 -7.36 9.80
CA LEU A 292 -5.24 -7.35 8.61
C LEU A 292 -6.46 -8.21 8.88
N SER A 293 -7.65 -7.67 8.67
CA SER A 293 -8.93 -8.37 8.86
C SER A 293 -9.69 -8.43 7.54
N PHE A 294 -10.07 -9.63 7.15
CA PHE A 294 -10.79 -9.93 5.92
C PHE A 294 -12.13 -10.58 6.27
N PRO A 295 -13.26 -9.86 6.12
CA PRO A 295 -14.56 -10.37 6.54
C PRO A 295 -15.13 -11.42 5.59
N ASN A 296 -14.74 -11.41 4.31
CA ASN A 296 -15.29 -12.29 3.29
C ASN A 296 -14.24 -12.66 2.24
N LEU A 297 -13.80 -13.88 2.31
CA LEU A 297 -12.84 -14.46 1.39
C LEU A 297 -13.49 -15.61 0.63
N LYS A 298 -13.18 -15.71 -0.64
CA LYS A 298 -13.58 -16.84 -1.48
C LYS A 298 -12.40 -17.43 -2.21
N ALA A 299 -12.15 -18.73 -2.01
CA ALA A 299 -11.11 -19.42 -2.74
C ALA A 299 -11.44 -19.40 -4.25
N ILE A 300 -10.45 -19.07 -5.07
CA ILE A 300 -10.62 -18.95 -6.53
C ILE A 300 -9.76 -19.92 -7.32
N ASP A 301 -8.60 -20.28 -6.82
CA ASP A 301 -7.67 -21.12 -7.61
C ASP A 301 -6.67 -21.85 -6.68
N PRO A 302 -7.14 -22.91 -5.98
CA PRO A 302 -6.23 -23.71 -5.18
C PRO A 302 -5.37 -24.57 -6.10
N ASP A 303 -4.03 -24.50 -5.94
CA ASP A 303 -3.07 -25.27 -6.75
C ASP A 303 -2.15 -26.11 -5.87
N ALA A 304 -1.99 -27.37 -6.25
CA ALA A 304 -1.08 -28.34 -5.64
C ALA A 304 -0.26 -29.07 -6.74
N ALA A 305 0.45 -28.27 -7.55
CA ALA A 305 1.17 -28.80 -8.69
C ALA A 305 2.39 -29.65 -8.30
N ILE A 306 2.56 -30.78 -8.95
CA ILE A 306 3.71 -31.65 -8.77
C ILE A 306 4.82 -31.21 -9.72
N SER A 307 5.90 -30.63 -9.18
CA SER A 307 7.05 -30.17 -9.96
C SER A 307 8.25 -31.14 -9.97
N GLY A 308 8.15 -32.29 -9.27
CA GLY A 308 9.22 -33.27 -9.17
C GLY A 308 9.06 -34.23 -8.00
N PRO A 309 10.08 -35.00 -7.62
CA PRO A 309 10.01 -36.02 -6.58
C PRO A 309 10.02 -35.43 -5.13
N GLY A 310 9.97 -34.12 -4.97
CA GLY A 310 9.98 -33.43 -3.68
C GLY A 310 8.62 -33.32 -3.01
N ALA A 311 8.53 -32.47 -1.99
CA ALA A 311 7.26 -32.12 -1.37
C ALA A 311 6.36 -31.38 -2.39
N ILE A 312 5.05 -31.59 -2.30
CA ILE A 312 4.07 -30.90 -3.14
C ILE A 312 3.72 -29.59 -2.42
N PRO A 313 4.08 -28.42 -2.95
CA PRO A 313 3.65 -27.15 -2.37
C PRO A 313 2.17 -26.90 -2.67
N VAL A 314 1.53 -26.07 -1.87
CA VAL A 314 0.16 -25.62 -2.11
C VAL A 314 0.13 -24.10 -2.15
N SER A 315 -0.49 -23.56 -3.17
CA SER A 315 -0.84 -22.13 -3.28
C SER A 315 -2.36 -22.00 -3.24
N LEU A 316 -2.87 -21.16 -2.34
CA LEU A 316 -4.28 -20.88 -2.17
C LEU A 316 -4.53 -19.42 -2.46
N SER A 317 -5.24 -19.12 -3.53
CA SER A 317 -5.66 -17.76 -3.86
C SER A 317 -7.11 -17.54 -3.45
N PHE A 318 -7.35 -16.38 -2.85
CA PHE A 318 -8.66 -15.94 -2.41
C PHE A 318 -8.99 -14.58 -3.02
N LYS A 319 -10.18 -14.47 -3.58
CA LYS A 319 -10.78 -13.17 -3.87
C LYS A 319 -11.30 -12.57 -2.56
N VAL A 320 -10.93 -11.33 -2.30
CA VAL A 320 -11.36 -10.58 -1.11
C VAL A 320 -12.59 -9.77 -1.48
N LEU A 321 -13.65 -9.92 -0.72
CA LEU A 321 -14.96 -9.33 -0.98
C LEU A 321 -15.42 -8.52 0.23
N GLY A 322 -16.28 -7.52 0.00
CA GLY A 322 -17.01 -6.87 1.06
C GLY A 322 -18.19 -7.71 1.56
N ASN A 323 -18.77 -7.29 2.66
CA ASN A 323 -19.92 -7.92 3.30
C ASN A 323 -21.02 -6.90 3.57
N ASP A 324 -22.28 -7.31 3.44
CA ASP A 324 -23.42 -6.50 3.85
C ASP A 324 -23.54 -6.38 5.38
N THR A 325 -23.11 -7.43 6.07
CA THR A 325 -23.10 -7.51 7.54
C THR A 325 -21.76 -8.03 8.01
N ALA A 326 -21.20 -7.39 9.03
CA ALA A 326 -19.95 -7.82 9.62
C ALA A 326 -20.08 -9.23 10.23
N PRO A 327 -19.15 -10.18 9.95
CA PRO A 327 -19.20 -11.52 10.52
C PRO A 327 -18.89 -11.50 12.02
N THR A 328 -19.25 -12.58 12.71
CA THR A 328 -19.00 -12.74 14.14
C THR A 328 -17.51 -12.57 14.46
N GLY A 329 -17.20 -11.72 15.45
CA GLY A 329 -15.84 -11.39 15.86
C GLY A 329 -15.17 -10.25 15.06
N MET A 330 -15.77 -9.79 13.95
CA MET A 330 -15.26 -8.68 13.13
C MET A 330 -16.23 -7.50 13.14
N THR A 331 -16.70 -7.09 14.32
CA THR A 331 -17.74 -6.07 14.48
C THR A 331 -17.41 -4.78 13.74
N GLY A 332 -18.34 -4.37 12.88
CA GLY A 332 -18.24 -3.12 12.10
C GLY A 332 -17.38 -3.23 10.82
N ILE A 333 -16.77 -4.37 10.54
CA ILE A 333 -15.95 -4.57 9.33
C ILE A 333 -16.85 -5.10 8.21
N THR A 334 -17.26 -4.22 7.31
CA THR A 334 -18.04 -4.55 6.10
C THR A 334 -17.25 -4.27 4.81
N ALA A 335 -16.22 -3.42 4.89
CA ALA A 335 -15.28 -3.22 3.78
C ALA A 335 -14.53 -4.52 3.45
N PRO A 336 -14.06 -4.69 2.20
CA PRO A 336 -13.33 -5.90 1.80
C PRO A 336 -12.16 -6.25 2.72
N PHE A 337 -11.46 -5.24 3.25
CA PHE A 337 -10.47 -5.47 4.28
C PHE A 337 -10.25 -4.22 5.15
N GLN A 338 -9.74 -4.45 6.35
CA GLN A 338 -9.39 -3.42 7.32
C GLN A 338 -8.00 -3.67 7.87
N VAL A 339 -7.26 -2.58 8.11
CA VAL A 339 -5.98 -2.60 8.82
C VAL A 339 -6.17 -1.98 10.19
N ASP A 340 -5.83 -2.70 11.24
CA ASP A 340 -5.73 -2.17 12.60
C ASP A 340 -4.25 -2.15 13.00
N ALA A 341 -3.76 -0.98 13.38
CA ALA A 341 -2.39 -0.78 13.82
C ALA A 341 -2.35 -0.24 15.24
N GLN A 342 -1.43 -0.75 16.04
CA GLN A 342 -1.10 -0.20 17.36
C GLN A 342 0.32 0.36 17.31
N ASN A 343 0.42 1.67 17.49
CA ASN A 343 1.68 2.41 17.36
C ASN A 343 1.70 3.65 18.27
N THR A 344 2.50 4.65 17.95
CA THR A 344 2.60 5.90 18.73
C THR A 344 2.10 7.14 17.97
N LEU A 345 1.47 6.99 16.80
CA LEU A 345 0.97 8.10 16.00
C LEU A 345 -0.20 8.82 16.71
N PRO A 346 -0.04 10.07 17.15
CA PRO A 346 -1.05 10.76 17.96
C PRO A 346 -2.14 11.48 17.14
N THR A 347 -1.96 11.61 15.83
CA THR A 347 -2.79 12.43 14.94
C THR A 347 -3.32 11.60 13.78
N ASP A 348 -4.52 11.96 13.30
CA ASP A 348 -5.06 11.43 12.08
C ASP A 348 -4.15 11.78 10.89
N PRO A 349 -3.63 10.81 10.14
CA PRO A 349 -2.74 11.09 9.02
C PRO A 349 -3.43 11.81 7.86
N LEU A 350 -4.75 11.80 7.80
CA LEU A 350 -5.56 12.50 6.79
C LEU A 350 -6.08 13.88 7.26
N ALA A 351 -5.78 14.31 8.50
CA ALA A 351 -6.19 15.62 9.01
C ALA A 351 -5.47 16.79 8.33
#